data_fa12eed60d91c0c9856a3d28ff47c078
#
_entry.id   fa12eed60d91c0c9856a3d28ff47c078
#
_cell.length_a   1.000
_cell.length_b   1.000
_cell.length_c   1.000
_cell.angle_alpha   90.00
_cell.angle_beta   90.00
_cell.angle_gamma   90.00
#
_symmetry.space_group_name_H-M   'P 1'
#
loop_
_entity.id
_entity.type
_entity.pdbx_description
1 polymer ?
#
loop_
_entity_poly.entity_id
_entity_poly.type
_entity_poly.pdbx_seq_one_letter_code
_entity_poly.pdbx_strand_id
1 'polypeptide(L)'
;MLVFRPGDGNETSGAYKLAIQNRKRPSALCLSRQGMPNQKNTSIDKVALGGYVVSDCEGTPDLIFIGTGSELNLCIEASKEITSLGKKTRVVSMPCVELFEEQEESYKESVLPSSVTKRVVVEAAHSFGWHKYTGFDGICITMDLSLIHI
;
A
#
# COMPACT_ATOMS: atom_id res chain seq x y z
N MET A 1 10.02 14.35 4.96
CA MET A 1 10.90 13.26 4.45
C MET A 1 10.03 12.33 3.64
N LEU A 2 10.53 11.75 2.54
CA LEU A 2 9.83 10.66 1.85
C LEU A 2 10.26 9.33 2.47
N VAL A 3 9.29 8.46 2.80
CA VAL A 3 9.57 7.11 3.28
C VAL A 3 9.00 6.10 2.29
N PHE A 4 9.89 5.44 1.56
CA PHE A 4 9.51 4.42 0.58
C PHE A 4 9.56 3.03 1.20
N ARG A 5 8.48 2.29 1.04
CA ARG A 5 8.32 0.90 1.45
C ARG A 5 7.83 0.07 0.25
N PRO A 6 8.72 -0.19 -0.72
CA PRO A 6 8.35 -0.90 -1.94
C PRO A 6 8.05 -2.37 -1.68
N GLY A 7 7.02 -2.90 -2.35
CA GLY A 7 6.55 -4.28 -2.20
C GLY A 7 7.27 -5.28 -3.11
N ASP A 8 7.98 -4.80 -4.14
CA ASP A 8 8.70 -5.67 -5.08
C ASP A 8 9.83 -4.93 -5.81
N GLY A 9 10.46 -5.59 -6.79
CA GLY A 9 11.57 -5.04 -7.57
C GLY A 9 11.16 -3.85 -8.45
N ASN A 10 9.95 -3.84 -9.00
CA ASN A 10 9.45 -2.72 -9.81
C ASN A 10 9.29 -1.47 -8.95
N GLU A 11 8.65 -1.61 -7.81
CA GLU A 11 8.46 -0.50 -6.87
C GLU A 11 9.80 -0.05 -6.25
N THR A 12 10.72 -0.97 -5.98
CA THR A 12 12.07 -0.64 -5.52
C THR A 12 12.79 0.23 -6.54
N SER A 13 12.74 -0.14 -7.81
CA SER A 13 13.34 0.65 -8.90
C SER A 13 12.72 2.04 -9.00
N GLY A 14 11.39 2.14 -8.86
CA GLY A 14 10.67 3.41 -8.82
C GLY A 14 11.05 4.28 -7.64
N ALA A 15 11.17 3.68 -6.45
CA ALA A 15 11.59 4.37 -5.23
C ALA A 15 13.01 4.94 -5.34
N TYR A 16 13.98 4.18 -5.86
CA TYR A 16 15.33 4.69 -6.14
C TYR A 16 15.33 5.83 -7.14
N LYS A 17 14.59 5.68 -8.25
CA LYS A 17 14.45 6.74 -9.26
C LYS A 17 13.97 8.05 -8.62
N LEU A 18 12.89 7.98 -7.84
CA LEU A 18 12.30 9.14 -7.17
C LEU A 18 13.22 9.72 -6.09
N ALA A 19 13.86 8.88 -5.29
CA ALA A 19 14.80 9.32 -4.25
C ALA A 19 16.00 10.09 -4.84
N ILE A 20 16.54 9.63 -5.98
CA ILE A 20 17.65 10.30 -6.67
C ILE A 20 17.20 11.62 -7.30
N GLN A 21 15.99 11.67 -7.86
CA GLN A 21 15.44 12.86 -8.48
C GLN A 21 15.00 13.93 -7.46
N ASN A 22 14.64 13.50 -6.25
CA ASN A 22 14.19 14.40 -5.21
C ASN A 22 15.36 15.18 -4.60
N ARG A 23 15.36 16.50 -4.83
CA ARG A 23 16.40 17.42 -4.35
C ARG A 23 15.95 18.32 -3.21
N LYS A 24 14.69 18.24 -2.81
CA LYS A 24 14.08 19.18 -1.85
C LYS A 24 13.98 18.63 -0.42
N ARG A 25 13.97 17.30 -0.27
CA ARG A 25 13.78 16.65 1.03
C ARG A 25 14.47 15.29 1.06
N PRO A 26 14.91 14.80 2.23
CA PRO A 26 15.54 13.48 2.34
C PRO A 26 14.55 12.37 1.99
N SER A 27 15.08 11.25 1.49
CA SER A 27 14.33 10.03 1.20
C SER A 27 14.92 8.87 1.98
N ALA A 28 14.06 8.06 2.60
CA ALA A 28 14.41 6.80 3.24
C ALA A 28 13.78 5.65 2.46
N LEU A 29 14.54 4.59 2.21
CA LEU A 29 14.09 3.36 1.57
C LEU A 29 14.13 2.23 2.60
N CYS A 30 12.94 1.73 2.99
CA CYS A 30 12.78 0.60 3.91
C CYS A 30 12.59 -0.67 3.06
N LEU A 31 13.68 -1.38 2.81
CA LEU A 31 13.68 -2.55 1.94
C LEU A 31 13.50 -3.84 2.74
N SER A 32 12.77 -4.80 2.17
CA SER A 32 12.65 -6.13 2.72
C SER A 32 13.98 -6.89 2.61
N ARG A 33 14.30 -7.71 3.62
CA ARG A 33 15.42 -8.68 3.58
C ARG A 33 15.03 -9.96 2.84
N GLN A 34 13.73 -10.18 2.63
CA GLN A 34 13.21 -11.36 1.95
C GLN A 34 13.16 -11.11 0.43
N GLY A 35 13.33 -12.16 -0.35
CA GLY A 35 13.04 -12.11 -1.79
C GLY A 35 11.54 -11.99 -2.01
N MET A 36 11.11 -10.91 -2.67
CA MET A 36 9.71 -10.67 -2.98
C MET A 36 9.44 -10.95 -4.46
N PRO A 37 8.37 -11.68 -4.80
CA PRO A 37 8.00 -11.89 -6.19
C PRO A 37 7.52 -10.57 -6.81
N ASN A 38 7.95 -10.27 -8.02
CA ASN A 38 7.40 -9.13 -8.76
C ASN A 38 5.92 -9.37 -9.05
N GLN A 39 5.10 -8.41 -8.69
CA GLN A 39 3.67 -8.46 -8.94
C GLN A 39 3.34 -7.97 -10.36
N LYS A 40 2.38 -8.61 -11.00
CA LYS A 40 2.07 -8.35 -12.42
C LYS A 40 1.72 -6.88 -12.73
N ASN A 41 1.08 -6.20 -11.79
CA ASN A 41 0.51 -4.86 -12.00
C ASN A 41 1.24 -3.76 -11.22
N THR A 42 2.37 -4.07 -10.57
CA THR A 42 3.25 -3.05 -10.01
C THR A 42 4.01 -2.31 -11.12
N SER A 43 4.33 -1.06 -10.90
CA SER A 43 4.93 -0.21 -11.93
C SER A 43 5.95 0.75 -11.33
N ILE A 44 7.09 0.86 -12.00
CA ILE A 44 8.15 1.82 -11.66
C ILE A 44 7.61 3.26 -11.61
N ASP A 45 6.80 3.62 -12.60
CA ASP A 45 6.30 5.00 -12.73
C ASP A 45 5.15 5.32 -11.78
N LYS A 46 4.31 4.33 -11.43
CA LYS A 46 3.20 4.53 -10.50
C LYS A 46 3.65 4.79 -9.05
N VAL A 47 4.88 4.46 -8.70
CA VAL A 47 5.44 4.78 -7.37
C VAL A 47 5.40 6.29 -7.09
N ALA A 48 5.48 7.12 -8.13
CA ALA A 48 5.35 8.57 -8.02
C ALA A 48 3.98 9.05 -7.50
N LEU A 49 2.96 8.23 -7.62
CA LEU A 49 1.61 8.49 -7.08
C LEU A 49 1.51 8.20 -5.57
N GLY A 50 2.51 7.51 -5.01
CA GLY A 50 2.58 7.19 -3.59
C GLY A 50 1.67 6.04 -3.15
N GLY A 51 0.51 5.90 -3.77
CA GLY A 51 -0.44 4.80 -3.58
C GLY A 51 -1.24 4.58 -4.85
N TYR A 52 -1.49 3.33 -5.25
CA TYR A 52 -2.21 3.03 -6.49
C TYR A 52 -2.82 1.62 -6.47
N VAL A 53 -3.82 1.41 -7.32
CA VAL A 53 -4.51 0.11 -7.43
C VAL A 53 -3.64 -0.88 -8.20
N VAL A 54 -3.39 -2.06 -7.61
CA VAL A 54 -2.65 -3.19 -8.22
C VAL A 54 -3.56 -4.34 -8.62
N SER A 55 -4.72 -4.47 -7.98
CA SER A 55 -5.76 -5.43 -8.37
C SER A 55 -7.12 -4.80 -8.13
N ASP A 56 -8.04 -4.98 -9.04
CA ASP A 56 -9.38 -4.40 -8.97
C ASP A 56 -10.46 -5.41 -9.37
N CYS A 57 -11.70 -5.08 -9.06
CA CYS A 57 -12.91 -5.81 -9.44
C CYS A 57 -13.79 -4.96 -10.36
N GLU A 58 -14.77 -5.57 -11.00
CA GLU A 58 -15.80 -4.84 -11.72
C GLU A 58 -16.78 -4.17 -10.76
N GLY A 59 -16.97 -2.86 -10.93
CA GLY A 59 -17.85 -2.04 -10.09
C GLY A 59 -17.25 -1.66 -8.75
N THR A 60 -18.09 -1.45 -7.75
CA THR A 60 -17.65 -1.04 -6.42
C THR A 60 -17.17 -2.24 -5.62
N PRO A 61 -15.96 -2.21 -5.03
CA PRO A 61 -15.49 -3.30 -4.17
C PRO A 61 -16.25 -3.36 -2.83
N ASP A 62 -16.45 -4.58 -2.33
CA ASP A 62 -16.99 -4.81 -0.98
C ASP A 62 -15.91 -4.55 0.10
N LEU A 63 -14.63 -4.69 -0.28
CA LEU A 63 -13.49 -4.63 0.61
C LEU A 63 -12.25 -4.12 -0.14
N ILE A 64 -11.48 -3.24 0.52
CA ILE A 64 -10.20 -2.76 0.00
C ILE A 64 -9.08 -3.24 0.94
N PHE A 65 -8.08 -3.93 0.36
CA PHE A 65 -6.82 -4.20 1.02
C PHE A 65 -5.80 -3.12 0.68
N ILE A 66 -5.08 -2.65 1.68
CA ILE A 66 -3.99 -1.68 1.52
C ILE A 66 -2.74 -2.34 2.06
N GLY A 67 -1.77 -2.59 1.18
CA GLY A 67 -0.49 -3.20 1.54
C GLY A 67 0.68 -2.26 1.27
N THR A 68 1.70 -2.35 2.09
CA THR A 68 2.96 -1.64 1.89
C THR A 68 4.13 -2.59 2.15
N GLY A 69 5.24 -2.42 1.43
CA GLY A 69 6.38 -3.31 1.59
C GLY A 69 6.05 -4.77 1.27
N SER A 70 6.64 -5.68 2.03
CA SER A 70 6.43 -7.13 1.89
C SER A 70 4.98 -7.57 2.04
N GLU A 71 4.18 -6.81 2.75
CA GLU A 71 2.78 -7.12 3.08
C GLU A 71 1.85 -6.95 1.87
N LEU A 72 2.31 -6.27 0.80
CA LEU A 72 1.55 -6.18 -0.46
C LEU A 72 1.23 -7.57 -1.03
N ASN A 73 2.19 -8.50 -0.98
CA ASN A 73 1.96 -9.86 -1.46
C ASN A 73 0.86 -10.57 -0.66
N LEU A 74 0.86 -10.41 0.66
CA LEU A 74 -0.18 -10.98 1.54
C LEU A 74 -1.57 -10.42 1.21
N CYS A 75 -1.66 -9.11 0.94
CA CYS A 75 -2.90 -8.47 0.50
C CYS A 75 -3.43 -9.06 -0.81
N ILE A 76 -2.53 -9.32 -1.78
CA ILE A 76 -2.90 -9.90 -3.08
C ILE A 76 -3.40 -11.34 -2.91
N GLU A 77 -2.73 -12.14 -2.07
CA GLU A 77 -3.14 -13.52 -1.79
C GLU A 77 -4.49 -13.57 -1.05
N ALA A 78 -4.64 -12.79 0.01
CA ALA A 78 -5.91 -12.68 0.74
C ALA A 78 -7.06 -12.21 -0.16
N SER A 79 -6.79 -11.25 -1.05
CA SER A 79 -7.77 -10.78 -2.03
C SER A 79 -8.27 -11.90 -2.94
N LYS A 80 -7.39 -12.79 -3.42
CA LYS A 80 -7.78 -13.94 -4.25
C LYS A 80 -8.67 -14.90 -3.48
N GLU A 81 -8.34 -15.19 -2.23
CA GLU A 81 -9.14 -16.07 -1.37
C GLU A 81 -10.54 -15.49 -1.12
N ILE A 82 -10.61 -14.22 -0.73
CA ILE A 82 -11.89 -13.53 -0.48
C ILE A 82 -12.73 -13.43 -1.76
N THR A 83 -12.07 -13.22 -2.91
CA THR A 83 -12.77 -13.20 -4.22
C THR A 83 -13.34 -14.58 -4.56
N SER A 84 -12.65 -15.67 -4.21
CA SER A 84 -13.16 -17.02 -4.42
C SER A 84 -14.42 -17.33 -3.59
N LEU A 85 -14.63 -16.58 -2.51
CA LEU A 85 -15.84 -16.61 -1.68
C LEU A 85 -16.97 -15.70 -2.21
N GLY A 86 -16.81 -15.17 -3.41
CA GLY A 86 -17.83 -14.35 -4.07
C GLY A 86 -17.86 -12.88 -3.65
N LYS A 87 -16.83 -12.35 -2.99
CA LYS A 87 -16.73 -10.94 -2.62
C LYS A 87 -15.89 -10.17 -3.63
N LYS A 88 -16.25 -8.93 -3.87
CA LYS A 88 -15.51 -8.01 -4.73
C LYS A 88 -14.41 -7.34 -3.90
N THR A 89 -13.17 -7.49 -4.33
CA THR A 89 -12.02 -6.93 -3.62
C THR A 89 -11.18 -6.04 -4.50
N ARG A 90 -10.58 -5.01 -3.90
CA ARG A 90 -9.54 -4.17 -4.49
C ARG A 90 -8.29 -4.29 -3.65
N VAL A 91 -7.12 -4.29 -4.28
CA VAL A 91 -5.82 -4.20 -3.60
C VAL A 91 -5.11 -2.93 -4.03
N VAL A 92 -4.70 -2.16 -3.05
CA VAL A 92 -3.93 -0.92 -3.20
C VAL A 92 -2.53 -1.15 -2.67
N SER A 93 -1.51 -0.86 -3.46
CA SER A 93 -0.15 -0.71 -2.98
C SER A 93 0.06 0.72 -2.50
N MET A 94 0.67 0.88 -1.33
CA MET A 94 0.98 2.18 -0.73
C MET A 94 2.49 2.32 -0.47
N PRO A 95 3.33 2.38 -1.51
CA PRO A 95 4.77 2.42 -1.34
C PRO A 95 5.30 3.72 -0.70
N CYS A 96 4.56 4.83 -0.74
CA CYS A 96 4.98 6.09 -0.13
C CYS A 96 3.75 6.93 0.25
N VAL A 97 3.41 6.92 1.53
CA VAL A 97 2.25 7.66 2.08
C VAL A 97 2.33 9.15 1.81
N GLU A 98 3.52 9.75 1.94
CA GLU A 98 3.70 11.19 1.77
C GLU A 98 3.39 11.64 0.33
N LEU A 99 3.79 10.84 -0.67
CA LEU A 99 3.46 11.15 -2.07
C LEU A 99 1.98 10.94 -2.37
N PHE A 100 1.32 9.97 -1.72
CA PHE A 100 -0.11 9.76 -1.87
C PHE A 100 -0.91 10.92 -1.30
N GLU A 101 -0.49 11.45 -0.15
CA GLU A 101 -1.13 12.61 0.47
C GLU A 101 -1.02 13.89 -0.36
N GLU A 102 0.03 14.00 -1.16
CA GLU A 102 0.25 15.13 -2.07
C GLU A 102 -0.59 15.06 -3.36
N GLN A 103 -1.28 13.94 -3.62
CA GLN A 103 -2.15 13.81 -4.78
C GLN A 103 -3.45 14.60 -4.61
N GLU A 104 -4.05 14.94 -5.75
CA GLU A 104 -5.37 15.57 -5.80
C GLU A 104 -6.44 14.67 -5.15
N GLU A 105 -7.42 15.29 -4.50
CA GLU A 105 -8.51 14.55 -3.83
C GLU A 105 -9.26 13.61 -4.78
N SER A 106 -9.43 14.01 -6.04
CA SER A 106 -10.06 13.19 -7.08
C SER A 106 -9.28 11.90 -7.34
N TYR A 107 -7.95 11.95 -7.31
CA TYR A 107 -7.10 10.77 -7.43
C TYR A 107 -7.21 9.88 -6.20
N LYS A 108 -7.09 10.45 -5.01
CA LYS A 108 -7.22 9.70 -3.75
C LYS A 108 -8.57 9.01 -3.65
N GLU A 109 -9.65 9.68 -4.03
CA GLU A 109 -10.99 9.11 -4.07
C GLU A 109 -11.11 7.99 -5.12
N SER A 110 -10.43 8.08 -6.25
CA SER A 110 -10.41 7.01 -7.26
C SER A 110 -9.72 5.73 -6.76
N VAL A 111 -8.68 5.87 -5.93
CA VAL A 111 -7.93 4.75 -5.34
C VAL A 111 -8.65 4.18 -4.13
N LEU A 112 -9.10 5.04 -3.22
CA LEU A 112 -9.75 4.73 -1.94
C LEU A 112 -11.11 5.40 -1.85
N PRO A 113 -12.14 4.93 -2.59
CA PRO A 113 -13.46 5.54 -2.60
C PRO A 113 -14.05 5.66 -1.19
N SER A 114 -14.52 6.85 -0.83
CA SER A 114 -15.10 7.13 0.48
C SER A 114 -16.36 6.29 0.77
N SER A 115 -17.05 5.85 -0.29
CA SER A 115 -18.20 4.94 -0.21
C SER A 115 -17.84 3.53 0.27
N VAL A 116 -16.55 3.13 0.22
CA VAL A 116 -16.07 1.82 0.66
C VAL A 116 -15.37 1.97 2.01
N THR A 117 -16.09 1.70 3.10
CA THR A 117 -15.59 1.85 4.48
C THR A 117 -14.86 0.61 4.99
N LYS A 118 -15.14 -0.57 4.41
CA LYS A 118 -14.45 -1.81 4.79
C LYS A 118 -13.06 -1.83 4.17
N ARG A 119 -12.06 -1.49 4.96
CA ARG A 119 -10.67 -1.43 4.54
C ARG A 119 -9.77 -2.19 5.51
N VAL A 120 -8.83 -2.94 4.96
CA VAL A 120 -7.83 -3.67 5.74
C VAL A 120 -6.46 -3.18 5.34
N VAL A 121 -5.73 -2.63 6.30
CA VAL A 121 -4.31 -2.29 6.13
C VAL A 121 -3.45 -3.41 6.67
N VAL A 122 -2.42 -3.80 5.92
CA VAL A 122 -1.41 -4.77 6.37
C VAL A 122 -0.03 -4.10 6.32
N GLU A 123 0.63 -4.03 7.46
CA GLU A 123 1.89 -3.32 7.65
C GLU A 123 2.77 -4.04 8.68
N ALA A 124 4.04 -4.30 8.36
CA ALA A 124 5.03 -4.88 9.28
C ALA A 124 5.61 -3.88 10.29
N ALA A 125 4.96 -2.74 10.50
CA ALA A 125 5.30 -1.73 11.50
C ALA A 125 4.05 -1.34 12.30
N HIS A 126 4.16 -0.24 13.06
CA HIS A 126 3.10 0.23 13.95
C HIS A 126 1.88 0.76 13.20
N SER A 127 0.68 0.60 13.78
CA SER A 127 -0.60 1.07 13.24
C SER A 127 -0.72 2.60 13.13
N PHE A 128 0.20 3.34 13.75
CA PHE A 128 0.18 4.80 13.76
C PHE A 128 0.17 5.40 12.34
N GLY A 129 -0.84 6.24 12.10
CA GLY A 129 -1.06 6.87 10.79
C GLY A 129 -1.95 6.09 9.82
N TRP A 130 -2.17 4.78 10.04
CA TRP A 130 -2.99 3.96 9.15
C TRP A 130 -4.49 4.08 9.40
N HIS A 131 -4.90 4.46 10.63
CA HIS A 131 -6.30 4.63 10.99
C HIS A 131 -7.05 5.67 10.13
N LYS A 132 -6.35 6.65 9.58
CA LYS A 132 -6.95 7.62 8.65
C LYS A 132 -7.42 6.97 7.33
N TYR A 133 -6.81 5.84 6.93
CA TYR A 133 -7.17 5.09 5.71
C TYR A 133 -8.21 4.01 5.97
N THR A 134 -8.17 3.37 7.13
CA THR A 134 -9.14 2.34 7.52
C THR A 134 -10.46 2.94 8.00
N GLY A 135 -10.41 4.11 8.63
CA GLY A 135 -11.60 4.67 9.29
C GLY A 135 -12.06 3.82 10.49
N PHE A 136 -13.31 3.98 10.89
CA PHE A 136 -13.89 3.26 12.04
C PHE A 136 -14.29 1.81 11.73
N ASP A 137 -14.63 1.50 10.47
CA ASP A 137 -15.11 0.18 10.06
C ASP A 137 -13.99 -0.74 9.56
N GLY A 138 -12.78 -0.22 9.43
CA GLY A 138 -11.65 -0.93 8.90
C GLY A 138 -10.74 -1.52 9.98
N ILE A 139 -9.78 -2.32 9.54
CA ILE A 139 -8.87 -3.08 10.41
C ILE A 139 -7.43 -2.77 10.02
N CYS A 140 -6.57 -2.57 11.01
CA CYS A 140 -5.12 -2.55 10.86
C CYS A 140 -4.54 -3.88 11.35
N ILE A 141 -3.89 -4.63 10.47
CA ILE A 141 -3.08 -5.81 10.80
C ILE A 141 -1.64 -5.34 10.81
N THR A 142 -1.11 -5.10 11.99
CA THR A 142 0.16 -4.39 12.19
C THR A 142 1.00 -5.06 13.27
N MET A 143 2.26 -4.68 13.37
CA MET A 143 3.16 -5.14 14.42
C MET A 143 3.43 -4.00 15.41
N ASP A 144 2.57 -3.90 16.43
CA ASP A 144 2.68 -2.86 17.46
C ASP A 144 3.64 -3.23 18.60
N LEU A 145 4.41 -4.29 18.43
CA LEU A 145 5.38 -4.77 19.42
C LEU A 145 6.75 -4.10 19.21
N SER A 146 7.32 -3.63 20.30
CA SER A 146 8.70 -3.18 20.34
C SER A 146 9.65 -4.37 20.12
N LEU A 147 10.68 -4.21 19.29
CA LEU A 147 11.75 -5.21 19.09
C LEU A 147 12.51 -5.54 20.37
N ILE A 148 12.34 -4.76 21.46
CA ILE A 148 12.93 -4.99 22.78
C ILE A 148 12.21 -6.13 23.54
N HIS A 149 11.02 -6.53 23.10
CA HIS A 149 10.20 -7.54 23.77
C HIS A 149 10.18 -8.90 23.05
N ILE A 150 11.13 -9.11 22.13
CA ILE A 150 11.33 -10.40 21.45
C ILE A 150 12.48 -11.15 22.11
#